data_9e7d3ba0bfad4e8a8bd57c904463b184
#
_entry.id   9e7d3ba0bfad4e8a8bd57c904463b184
#
_cell.length_a   1.000
_cell.length_b   1.000
_cell.length_c   1.000
_cell.angle_alpha   90.00
_cell.angle_beta   90.00
_cell.angle_gamma   90.00
#
_symmetry.space_group_name_H-M   'P 1'
#
loop_
_entity.id
_entity.type
_entity.pdbx_description
1 polymer ?
#
loop_
_entity_poly.entity_id
_entity_poly.type
_entity_poly.pdbx_seq_one_letter_code
_entity_poly.pdbx_strand_id
1 'polypeptide(L)'
;MSKTGKYYEIDWREEDLRACIDDDFDGDALAVVEAYFANVAKVAEKKPTILGHFDLIKKINGDGKFFDENNPRYTAAANAALMTAARNRCVLEVNTSAAYRGFRKDYFPSDAILKDWLILSGNVVITADAHDAKALTYGFEEAAAKLKELGYTKVQVLGKDGFIPCAL
;
A
#
# COMPACT_ATOMS: atom_id res chain seq x y z
N MET A 1 -14.74 10.91 -0.08
CA MET A 1 -16.14 10.62 -0.46
C MET A 1 -16.33 11.12 -1.87
N SER A 2 -16.97 10.34 -2.72
CA SER A 2 -17.34 10.71 -4.07
C SER A 2 -18.25 11.95 -4.05
N LYS A 3 -18.01 12.93 -4.92
CA LYS A 3 -18.87 14.12 -5.08
C LYS A 3 -20.26 13.72 -5.60
N THR A 4 -20.30 12.68 -6.43
CA THR A 4 -21.51 12.18 -7.07
C THR A 4 -22.28 11.16 -6.23
N GLY A 5 -21.68 10.66 -5.13
CA GLY A 5 -22.23 9.54 -4.35
C GLY A 5 -22.04 8.16 -5.01
N LYS A 6 -21.36 8.11 -6.16
CA LYS A 6 -21.06 6.90 -6.91
C LYS A 6 -19.86 6.17 -6.31
N TYR A 7 -19.86 4.84 -6.36
CA TYR A 7 -18.71 4.01 -5.99
C TYR A 7 -17.92 3.63 -7.24
N TYR A 8 -16.58 3.67 -7.13
CA TYR A 8 -15.66 3.28 -8.18
C TYR A 8 -14.69 2.23 -7.65
N GLU A 9 -14.47 1.16 -8.42
CA GLU A 9 -13.49 0.12 -8.13
C GLU A 9 -12.11 0.54 -8.67
N ILE A 10 -11.44 1.44 -7.95
CA ILE A 10 -10.20 2.11 -8.37
C ILE A 10 -8.99 1.18 -8.50
N ASP A 11 -9.11 -0.08 -8.11
CA ASP A 11 -8.05 -1.10 -8.15
C ASP A 11 -8.40 -2.31 -9.03
N TRP A 12 -9.49 -2.23 -9.79
CA TRP A 12 -9.96 -3.35 -10.61
C TRP A 12 -9.80 -3.09 -12.11
N ARG A 13 -10.40 -2.02 -12.65
CA ARG A 13 -10.37 -1.67 -14.06
C ARG A 13 -9.90 -0.24 -14.26
N GLU A 14 -9.15 -0.04 -15.37
CA GLU A 14 -8.70 1.30 -15.74
C GLU A 14 -9.86 2.26 -16.02
N GLU A 15 -10.96 1.74 -16.61
CA GLU A 15 -12.16 2.52 -16.91
C GLU A 15 -12.81 3.08 -15.64
N ASP A 16 -12.81 2.30 -14.54
CA ASP A 16 -13.40 2.73 -13.27
C ASP A 16 -12.54 3.82 -12.62
N LEU A 17 -11.20 3.67 -12.65
CA LEU A 17 -10.31 4.73 -12.17
C LEU A 17 -10.42 5.99 -13.01
N ARG A 18 -10.50 5.86 -14.36
CA ARG A 18 -10.69 7.00 -15.27
C ARG A 18 -12.01 7.69 -14.99
N ALA A 19 -13.10 6.94 -14.88
CA ALA A 19 -14.40 7.50 -14.53
C ALA A 19 -14.39 8.21 -13.17
N CYS A 20 -13.69 7.67 -12.18
CA CYS A 20 -13.49 8.34 -10.88
C CYS A 20 -12.77 9.69 -11.05
N ILE A 21 -11.69 9.71 -11.84
CA ILE A 21 -10.90 10.93 -12.11
C ILE A 21 -11.78 11.97 -12.79
N ASP A 22 -12.50 11.58 -13.84
CA ASP A 22 -13.24 12.52 -14.68
C ASP A 22 -14.53 13.01 -13.99
N ASP A 23 -15.32 12.09 -13.40
CA ASP A 23 -16.64 12.42 -12.85
C ASP A 23 -16.57 13.16 -11.49
N ASP A 24 -15.60 12.76 -10.62
CA ASP A 24 -15.57 13.21 -9.24
C ASP A 24 -14.40 14.16 -8.90
N PHE A 25 -13.36 14.20 -9.75
CA PHE A 25 -12.14 14.95 -9.49
C PHE A 25 -11.75 15.90 -10.64
N ASP A 26 -12.66 16.20 -11.55
CA ASP A 26 -12.48 17.18 -12.63
C ASP A 26 -11.23 16.92 -13.51
N GLY A 27 -10.85 15.64 -13.70
CA GLY A 27 -9.68 15.21 -14.45
C GLY A 27 -8.36 15.22 -13.64
N ASP A 28 -8.37 15.61 -12.35
CA ASP A 28 -7.17 15.63 -11.50
C ASP A 28 -6.94 14.26 -10.84
N ALA A 29 -6.13 13.41 -11.47
CA ALA A 29 -5.78 12.09 -10.95
C ALA A 29 -5.02 12.16 -9.60
N LEU A 30 -4.23 13.20 -9.34
CA LEU A 30 -3.55 13.37 -8.06
C LEU A 30 -4.52 13.73 -6.93
N ALA A 31 -5.64 14.39 -7.21
CA ALA A 31 -6.68 14.60 -6.22
C ALA A 31 -7.36 13.28 -5.80
N VAL A 32 -7.48 12.29 -6.73
CA VAL A 32 -7.92 10.93 -6.38
C VAL A 32 -6.90 10.27 -5.43
N VAL A 33 -5.60 10.38 -5.71
CA VAL A 33 -4.52 9.85 -4.86
C VAL A 33 -4.57 10.48 -3.46
N GLU A 34 -4.71 11.80 -3.38
CA GLU A 34 -4.82 12.52 -2.10
C GLU A 34 -6.04 12.03 -1.29
N ALA A 35 -7.20 11.88 -1.94
CA ALA A 35 -8.41 11.35 -1.32
C ALA A 35 -8.23 9.89 -0.86
N TYR A 36 -7.53 9.07 -1.65
CA TYR A 36 -7.20 7.69 -1.28
C TYR A 36 -6.37 7.65 0.00
N PHE A 37 -5.23 8.35 0.05
CA PHE A 37 -4.37 8.35 1.24
C PHE A 37 -5.04 9.02 2.46
N ALA A 38 -5.91 10.01 2.26
CA ALA A 38 -6.71 10.55 3.35
C ALA A 38 -7.67 9.49 3.94
N ASN A 39 -8.22 8.59 3.12
CA ASN A 39 -9.03 7.47 3.61
C ASN A 39 -8.15 6.40 4.30
N VAL A 40 -6.97 6.09 3.78
CA VAL A 40 -5.99 5.20 4.45
C VAL A 40 -5.64 5.75 5.84
N ALA A 41 -5.42 7.07 5.97
CA ALA A 41 -5.18 7.70 7.27
C ALA A 41 -6.36 7.52 8.24
N LYS A 42 -7.61 7.71 7.77
CA LYS A 42 -8.81 7.45 8.58
C LYS A 42 -8.93 5.99 9.04
N VAL A 43 -8.53 5.04 8.19
CA VAL A 43 -8.45 3.62 8.58
C VAL A 43 -7.39 3.43 9.66
N ALA A 44 -6.20 4.02 9.49
CA ALA A 44 -5.12 3.95 10.47
C ALA A 44 -5.51 4.52 11.84
N GLU A 45 -6.35 5.58 11.89
CA GLU A 45 -6.92 6.13 13.14
C GLU A 45 -7.79 5.12 13.91
N LYS A 46 -8.35 4.12 13.22
CA LYS A 46 -9.10 3.02 13.86
C LYS A 46 -8.19 1.97 14.49
N LYS A 47 -6.87 2.14 14.36
CA LYS A 47 -5.84 1.25 14.92
C LYS A 47 -5.99 -0.21 14.46
N PRO A 48 -6.07 -0.47 13.14
CA PRO A 48 -6.09 -1.84 12.65
C PRO A 48 -4.81 -2.57 13.08
N THR A 49 -4.91 -3.87 13.31
CA THR A 49 -3.74 -4.70 13.62
C THR A 49 -2.73 -4.71 12.48
N ILE A 50 -3.23 -4.81 11.25
CA ILE A 50 -2.44 -4.72 10.01
C ILE A 50 -3.10 -3.69 9.11
N LEU A 51 -2.30 -2.80 8.53
CA LEU A 51 -2.71 -1.88 7.48
C LEU A 51 -2.28 -2.49 6.14
N GLY A 52 -3.25 -3.07 5.43
CA GLY A 52 -3.02 -3.82 4.20
C GLY A 52 -2.73 -2.93 2.99
N HIS A 53 -2.00 -3.48 2.00
CA HIS A 53 -1.73 -2.92 0.66
C HIS A 53 -1.80 -1.38 0.60
N PHE A 54 -0.97 -0.73 1.40
CA PHE A 54 -1.03 0.70 1.74
C PHE A 54 -1.19 1.64 0.54
N ASP A 55 -0.54 1.35 -0.58
CA ASP A 55 -0.57 2.15 -1.81
C ASP A 55 -1.27 1.41 -2.97
N LEU A 56 -2.35 0.68 -2.69
CA LEU A 56 -3.11 -0.09 -3.67
C LEU A 56 -3.61 0.75 -4.86
N ILE A 57 -3.78 2.06 -4.67
CA ILE A 57 -4.16 3.01 -5.74
C ILE A 57 -3.23 2.93 -6.96
N LYS A 58 -1.98 2.50 -6.81
CA LYS A 58 -1.03 2.34 -7.92
C LYS A 58 -1.21 1.05 -8.73
N LYS A 59 -2.07 0.11 -8.31
CA LYS A 59 -2.18 -1.24 -8.88
C LYS A 59 -2.34 -1.23 -10.39
N ILE A 60 -3.23 -0.38 -10.91
CA ILE A 60 -3.52 -0.25 -12.34
C ILE A 60 -2.87 0.98 -12.98
N ASN A 61 -1.94 1.63 -12.28
CA ASN A 61 -1.17 2.79 -12.75
C ASN A 61 0.11 2.40 -13.50
N GLY A 62 0.15 1.23 -14.16
CA GLY A 62 1.34 0.76 -14.86
C GLY A 62 2.00 1.85 -15.72
N ASP A 63 3.34 1.97 -15.63
CA ASP A 63 4.16 2.97 -16.33
C ASP A 63 3.72 4.44 -16.11
N GLY A 64 3.05 4.73 -14.98
CA GLY A 64 2.60 6.09 -14.65
C GLY A 64 1.44 6.59 -15.50
N LYS A 65 0.58 5.68 -15.97
CA LYS A 65 -0.50 5.96 -16.93
C LYS A 65 -1.48 7.04 -16.48
N PHE A 66 -1.78 7.12 -15.20
CA PHE A 66 -2.75 8.07 -14.64
C PHE A 66 -2.06 9.18 -13.83
N PHE A 67 -1.00 8.85 -13.10
CA PHE A 67 -0.25 9.78 -12.28
C PHE A 67 1.20 9.33 -12.10
N ASP A 68 2.09 10.30 -11.88
CA ASP A 68 3.48 10.03 -11.51
C ASP A 68 3.58 9.74 -10.00
N GLU A 69 4.04 8.54 -9.64
CA GLU A 69 4.23 8.11 -8.24
C GLU A 69 5.37 8.88 -7.53
N ASN A 70 6.22 9.61 -8.28
CA ASN A 70 7.24 10.51 -7.73
C ASN A 70 6.75 11.96 -7.59
N ASN A 71 5.52 12.27 -7.99
CA ASN A 71 4.99 13.61 -7.87
C ASN A 71 4.94 14.06 -6.40
N PRO A 72 5.36 15.30 -6.06
CA PRO A 72 5.33 15.79 -4.68
C PRO A 72 3.95 15.70 -4.00
N ARG A 73 2.84 15.81 -4.72
CA ARG A 73 1.50 15.62 -4.16
C ARG A 73 1.27 14.17 -3.74
N TYR A 74 1.71 13.20 -4.56
CA TYR A 74 1.62 11.77 -4.22
C TYR A 74 2.44 11.48 -2.95
N THR A 75 3.71 11.87 -2.94
CA THR A 75 4.62 11.60 -1.81
C THR A 75 4.17 12.29 -0.53
N ALA A 76 3.68 13.53 -0.62
CA ALA A 76 3.15 14.25 0.54
C ALA A 76 1.90 13.56 1.12
N ALA A 77 0.95 13.14 0.28
CA ALA A 77 -0.25 12.45 0.69
C ALA A 77 0.07 11.09 1.35
N ALA A 78 0.97 10.30 0.72
CA ALA A 78 1.44 9.02 1.28
C ALA A 78 2.10 9.22 2.65
N ASN A 79 3.01 10.20 2.78
CA ASN A 79 3.71 10.48 4.02
C ASN A 79 2.77 10.95 5.14
N ALA A 80 1.75 11.75 4.85
CA ALA A 80 0.74 12.12 5.83
C ALA A 80 -0.01 10.91 6.39
N ALA A 81 -0.37 9.96 5.52
CA ALA A 81 -1.00 8.70 5.92
C ALA A 81 -0.03 7.81 6.72
N LEU A 82 1.26 7.69 6.31
CA LEU A 82 2.28 6.96 7.06
C LEU A 82 2.48 7.52 8.46
N MET A 83 2.58 8.83 8.60
CA MET A 83 2.70 9.48 9.93
C MET A 83 1.51 9.15 10.82
N THR A 84 0.29 9.10 10.25
CA THR A 84 -0.90 8.72 11.00
C THR A 84 -0.85 7.24 11.41
N ALA A 85 -0.43 6.35 10.51
CA ALA A 85 -0.25 4.93 10.79
C ALA A 85 0.82 4.70 11.90
N ALA A 86 1.94 5.42 11.85
CA ALA A 86 3.00 5.33 12.86
C ALA A 86 2.53 5.77 14.24
N ARG A 87 1.83 6.92 14.34
CA ARG A 87 1.23 7.41 15.60
C ARG A 87 0.26 6.40 16.22
N ASN A 88 -0.44 5.64 15.38
CA ASN A 88 -1.38 4.62 15.81
C ASN A 88 -0.77 3.22 15.95
N ARG A 89 0.56 3.09 15.76
CA ARG A 89 1.32 1.83 15.88
C ARG A 89 0.80 0.71 14.99
N CYS A 90 0.31 1.04 13.81
CA CYS A 90 -0.09 0.05 12.82
C CYS A 90 1.13 -0.78 12.39
N VAL A 91 0.90 -2.04 12.00
CA VAL A 91 1.88 -2.84 11.27
C VAL A 91 1.54 -2.71 9.78
N LEU A 92 2.52 -2.34 8.95
CA LEU A 92 2.30 -2.28 7.51
C LEU A 92 2.48 -3.66 6.88
N GLU A 93 1.56 -4.00 5.99
CA GLU A 93 1.67 -5.19 5.16
C GLU A 93 2.65 -4.97 4.01
N VAL A 94 3.56 -5.90 3.79
CA VAL A 94 4.32 -6.04 2.54
C VAL A 94 3.63 -7.13 1.73
N ASN A 95 2.83 -6.72 0.76
CA ASN A 95 1.91 -7.56 0.02
C ASN A 95 2.50 -7.95 -1.33
N THR A 96 2.62 -9.25 -1.59
CA THR A 96 3.25 -9.78 -2.81
C THR A 96 2.24 -10.09 -3.93
N SER A 97 0.93 -9.91 -3.69
CA SER A 97 -0.14 -10.34 -4.61
C SER A 97 -0.09 -9.67 -5.98
N ALA A 98 0.29 -8.39 -6.04
CA ALA A 98 0.36 -7.67 -7.31
C ALA A 98 1.41 -8.27 -8.25
N ALA A 99 2.57 -8.69 -7.72
CA ALA A 99 3.61 -9.36 -8.48
C ALA A 99 3.16 -10.76 -8.93
N TYR A 100 2.50 -11.53 -8.06
CA TYR A 100 1.94 -12.82 -8.40
C TYR A 100 0.94 -12.76 -9.56
N ARG A 101 0.07 -11.76 -9.53
CA ARG A 101 -0.97 -11.56 -10.56
C ARG A 101 -0.48 -10.83 -11.81
N GLY A 102 0.78 -10.39 -11.85
CA GLY A 102 1.37 -9.70 -12.98
C GLY A 102 0.91 -8.24 -13.17
N PHE A 103 0.23 -7.65 -12.19
CA PHE A 103 -0.16 -6.24 -12.24
C PHE A 103 1.03 -5.30 -12.08
N ARG A 104 1.97 -5.66 -11.20
CA ARG A 104 3.16 -4.87 -10.88
C ARG A 104 4.39 -5.77 -10.79
N LYS A 105 5.57 -5.17 -10.96
CA LYS A 105 6.86 -5.83 -10.68
C LYS A 105 7.29 -5.64 -9.22
N ASP A 106 6.77 -4.60 -8.57
CA ASP A 106 7.00 -4.24 -7.17
C ASP A 106 5.84 -4.74 -6.28
N TYR A 107 6.05 -4.66 -4.97
CA TYR A 107 5.07 -5.01 -3.95
C TYR A 107 4.25 -3.79 -3.49
N PHE A 108 3.25 -4.02 -2.65
CA PHE A 108 2.61 -2.97 -1.85
C PHE A 108 3.16 -3.02 -0.42
N PRO A 109 3.63 -1.89 0.14
CA PRO A 109 3.87 -0.63 -0.56
C PRO A 109 5.18 -0.63 -1.36
N SER A 110 5.38 0.45 -2.12
CA SER A 110 6.62 0.69 -2.89
C SER A 110 7.85 0.82 -1.99
N ASP A 111 9.05 0.59 -2.57
CA ASP A 111 10.33 0.74 -1.88
C ASP A 111 10.50 2.13 -1.24
N ALA A 112 10.02 3.19 -1.89
CA ALA A 112 10.07 4.55 -1.37
C ALA A 112 9.27 4.68 -0.06
N ILE A 113 8.04 4.18 -0.07
CA ILE A 113 7.16 4.18 1.12
C ILE A 113 7.75 3.30 2.23
N LEU A 114 8.33 2.15 1.89
CA LEU A 114 9.00 1.28 2.88
C LEU A 114 10.21 1.97 3.52
N LYS A 115 11.00 2.75 2.77
CA LYS A 115 12.11 3.55 3.34
C LYS A 115 11.58 4.59 4.32
N ASP A 116 10.54 5.33 3.95
CA ASP A 116 9.95 6.33 4.83
C ASP A 116 9.34 5.68 6.08
N TRP A 117 8.73 4.50 5.92
CA TRP A 117 8.21 3.71 7.05
C TRP A 117 9.29 3.23 8.01
N LEU A 118 10.45 2.82 7.48
CA LEU A 118 11.61 2.46 8.30
C LEU A 118 12.14 3.66 9.10
N ILE A 119 12.21 4.85 8.49
CA ILE A 119 12.60 6.09 9.20
C ILE A 119 11.65 6.38 10.37
N LEU A 120 10.38 6.09 10.22
CA LEU A 120 9.38 6.20 11.29
C LEU A 120 9.43 5.04 12.31
N SER A 121 10.43 4.15 12.21
CA SER A 121 10.58 2.94 13.04
C SER A 121 9.37 2.00 12.96
N GLY A 122 8.70 1.97 11.82
CA GLY A 122 7.49 1.19 11.59
C GLY A 122 7.78 -0.30 11.44
N ASN A 123 6.87 -1.11 11.94
CA ASN A 123 6.92 -2.56 11.80
C ASN A 123 6.24 -3.01 10.49
N VAL A 124 6.74 -4.10 9.91
CA VAL A 124 6.18 -4.71 8.70
C VAL A 124 5.88 -6.19 8.90
N VAL A 125 4.89 -6.70 8.17
CA VAL A 125 4.56 -8.12 8.02
C VAL A 125 4.53 -8.47 6.53
N ILE A 126 5.09 -9.61 6.12
CA ILE A 126 5.00 -10.08 4.73
C ILE A 126 3.75 -10.92 4.60
N THR A 127 2.95 -10.68 3.56
CA THR A 127 1.76 -11.46 3.23
C THR A 127 1.65 -11.67 1.72
N ALA A 128 0.88 -12.68 1.32
CA ALA A 128 0.62 -12.96 -0.09
C ALA A 128 -0.73 -12.43 -0.58
N ASP A 129 -1.66 -12.09 0.31
CA ASP A 129 -3.05 -11.77 -0.08
C ASP A 129 -3.58 -12.81 -1.08
N ALA A 130 -3.34 -14.11 -0.73
CA ALA A 130 -3.52 -15.23 -1.63
C ALA A 130 -4.99 -15.51 -1.89
N HIS A 131 -5.36 -15.65 -3.18
CA HIS A 131 -6.68 -16.04 -3.64
C HIS A 131 -6.68 -17.43 -4.28
N ASP A 132 -5.51 -18.08 -4.31
CA ASP A 132 -5.34 -19.49 -4.67
C ASP A 132 -4.18 -20.12 -3.88
N ALA A 133 -4.13 -21.44 -3.86
CA ALA A 133 -3.14 -22.18 -3.06
C ALA A 133 -1.69 -21.99 -3.52
N LYS A 134 -1.45 -21.66 -4.80
CA LYS A 134 -0.10 -21.45 -5.35
C LYS A 134 0.48 -20.11 -4.92
N ALA A 135 -0.37 -19.16 -4.53
CA ALA A 135 0.03 -17.82 -4.11
C ALA A 135 0.42 -17.75 -2.63
N LEU A 136 0.14 -18.75 -1.80
CA LEU A 136 0.22 -18.67 -0.33
C LEU A 136 1.55 -18.15 0.23
N THR A 137 2.67 -18.44 -0.42
CA THR A 137 4.01 -17.99 0.01
C THR A 137 4.79 -17.34 -1.13
N TYR A 138 4.08 -16.97 -2.21
CA TYR A 138 4.74 -16.39 -3.37
C TYR A 138 5.50 -15.11 -3.02
N GLY A 139 6.75 -15.03 -3.43
CA GLY A 139 7.57 -13.83 -3.30
C GLY A 139 8.04 -13.52 -1.87
N PHE A 140 7.86 -14.43 -0.89
CA PHE A 140 8.24 -14.15 0.50
C PHE A 140 9.75 -14.02 0.70
N GLU A 141 10.54 -14.87 0.04
CA GLU A 141 11.99 -14.82 0.11
C GLU A 141 12.53 -13.55 -0.55
N GLU A 142 11.99 -13.19 -1.71
CA GLU A 142 12.34 -11.98 -2.44
C GLU A 142 11.91 -10.72 -1.66
N ALA A 143 10.73 -10.72 -1.04
CA ALA A 143 10.28 -9.63 -0.19
C ALA A 143 11.18 -9.47 1.05
N ALA A 144 11.59 -10.57 1.68
CA ALA A 144 12.51 -10.54 2.81
C ALA A 144 13.89 -10.02 2.39
N ALA A 145 14.42 -10.46 1.24
CA ALA A 145 15.67 -9.95 0.68
C ALA A 145 15.58 -8.45 0.38
N LYS A 146 14.48 -8.00 -0.23
CA LYS A 146 14.22 -6.59 -0.50
C LYS A 146 14.18 -5.76 0.78
N LEU A 147 13.50 -6.22 1.82
CA LEU A 147 13.46 -5.53 3.10
C LEU A 147 14.86 -5.40 3.72
N LYS A 148 15.71 -6.44 3.62
CA LYS A 148 17.12 -6.34 4.04
C LYS A 148 17.89 -5.26 3.28
N GLU A 149 17.74 -5.21 1.94
CA GLU A 149 18.36 -4.17 1.11
C GLU A 149 17.92 -2.77 1.51
N LEU A 150 16.67 -2.60 1.93
CA LEU A 150 16.12 -1.33 2.43
C LEU A 150 16.58 -0.98 3.86
N GLY A 151 17.21 -1.91 4.58
CA GLY A 151 17.75 -1.70 5.93
C GLY A 151 16.91 -2.27 7.06
N TYR A 152 15.86 -3.03 6.78
CA TYR A 152 15.11 -3.74 7.80
C TYR A 152 15.94 -4.91 8.35
N THR A 153 15.90 -5.12 9.67
CA THR A 153 16.57 -6.24 10.34
C THR A 153 15.60 -7.31 10.83
N LYS A 154 14.31 -6.99 10.83
CA LYS A 154 13.25 -7.88 11.31
C LYS A 154 11.93 -7.60 10.63
N VAL A 155 11.07 -8.61 10.59
CA VAL A 155 9.65 -8.53 10.24
C VAL A 155 8.80 -9.01 11.40
N GLN A 156 7.53 -8.66 11.41
CA GLN A 156 6.56 -9.23 12.33
C GLN A 156 5.95 -10.50 11.74
N VAL A 157 5.78 -11.51 12.56
CA VAL A 157 5.05 -12.75 12.21
C VAL A 157 3.90 -12.89 13.19
N LEU A 158 2.71 -13.20 12.70
CA LEU A 158 1.55 -13.41 13.56
C LEU A 158 1.65 -14.77 14.27
N GLY A 159 1.86 -14.73 15.57
CA GLY A 159 1.86 -15.89 16.44
C GLY A 159 0.52 -16.06 17.16
N LYS A 160 0.47 -17.04 18.06
CA LYS A 160 -0.75 -17.37 18.81
C LYS A 160 -1.23 -16.19 19.70
N ASP A 161 -0.30 -15.48 20.32
CA ASP A 161 -0.58 -14.42 21.29
C ASP A 161 -0.30 -13.02 20.76
N GLY A 162 -0.19 -12.85 19.44
CA GLY A 162 0.09 -11.58 18.76
C GLY A 162 1.32 -11.63 17.87
N PHE A 163 1.82 -10.46 17.49
CA PHE A 163 3.00 -10.36 16.64
C PHE A 163 4.29 -10.71 17.38
N ILE A 164 5.13 -11.49 16.72
CA ILE A 164 6.46 -11.89 17.16
C ILE A 164 7.49 -11.34 16.17
N PRO A 165 8.51 -10.56 16.62
CA PRO A 165 9.57 -10.12 15.74
C PRO A 165 10.45 -11.31 15.33
N CYS A 166 10.63 -11.48 14.02
CA CYS A 166 11.49 -12.48 13.42
C CYS A 166 12.63 -11.77 12.67
N ALA A 167 13.88 -12.22 12.87
CA ALA A 167 15.02 -11.69 12.13
C ALA A 167 14.89 -12.01 10.63
N LEU A 168 15.27 -11.06 9.79
CA LEU A 168 15.38 -11.22 8.34
C LEU A 168 16.68 -11.93 7.95
#